data_a74672b738549ec50ecf69b3db03e13b
#
_entry.id   a74672b738549ec50ecf69b3db03e13b
#
_cell.length_a   1.000
_cell.length_b   1.000
_cell.length_c   1.000
_cell.angle_alpha   90.00
_cell.angle_beta   90.00
_cell.angle_gamma   90.00
#
_symmetry.space_group_name_H-M   'P 1'
#
loop_
_entity.id
_entity.type
_entity.pdbx_description
1 polymer ?
#
loop_
_entity_poly.entity_id
_entity_poly.type
_entity_poly.pdbx_seq_one_letter_code
_entity_poly.pdbx_strand_id
1 'polypeptide(L)'
;MTMHKTALLILLAALMLAGCTATTSPAPGATATPTLPPPTPTHLPAAAILNGERILLSDYQDELLRLQGTLDQRGETLTPQEQSDLVLKYLVDTTLLAQGASEAGITLSEADVDARIAQLAADMGGESALADWLAANHYSAESFRRWLRTDLLATQMRDQVINAVPQEVEQIHARQIRVDDEAEIQSLYNSLLAGTDFETLAFQEDPVTGGDLLWFPRGYLLQPAVEEAAFALEVGQFSTPIQTEIGWHIIYIMARELHPLTPDARFRLQEIALENWLTERRQGSTLEVTLP
;
A
#
# COMPACT_ATOMS: atom_id res chain seq x y z
N MET A 1 18.72 59.35 -17.75
CA MET A 1 18.61 60.30 -18.85
C MET A 1 17.20 60.14 -19.40
N THR A 2 16.39 61.13 -19.06
CA THR A 2 15.22 61.75 -19.75
C THR A 2 14.07 60.80 -20.15
N MET A 3 12.97 60.70 -19.37
CA MET A 3 11.79 61.57 -19.36
C MET A 3 11.23 61.91 -20.77
N HIS A 4 9.96 61.55 -21.04
CA HIS A 4 8.96 62.56 -21.38
C HIS A 4 7.54 62.01 -21.26
N LYS A 5 6.78 62.72 -20.46
CA LYS A 5 5.33 62.78 -20.32
C LYS A 5 4.71 63.44 -21.59
N THR A 6 3.47 63.06 -21.89
CA THR A 6 2.49 64.12 -22.30
C THR A 6 1.07 63.59 -22.11
N ALA A 7 0.30 64.39 -21.39
CA ALA A 7 -1.15 64.39 -21.24
C ALA A 7 -1.74 65.35 -22.25
N LEU A 8 -3.04 65.22 -22.60
CA LEU A 8 -3.97 66.30 -22.93
C LEU A 8 -5.31 65.74 -23.40
N LEU A 9 -6.35 65.93 -22.70
CA LEU A 9 -7.38 66.98 -22.56
C LEU A 9 -8.65 66.75 -23.41
N ILE A 10 -9.73 66.47 -22.72
CA ILE A 10 -11.09 67.03 -22.67
C ILE A 10 -11.64 67.62 -23.96
N LEU A 11 -12.84 67.20 -24.38
CA LEU A 11 -13.89 68.12 -24.79
C LEU A 11 -15.31 67.63 -24.53
N LEU A 12 -16.06 68.39 -23.72
CA LEU A 12 -17.49 68.35 -23.48
C LEU A 12 -18.23 68.89 -24.70
N ALA A 13 -19.34 68.29 -25.11
CA ALA A 13 -20.38 69.01 -25.84
C ALA A 13 -21.76 68.45 -25.41
N ALA A 14 -22.43 69.27 -24.64
CA ALA A 14 -23.86 69.12 -24.35
C ALA A 14 -24.71 69.62 -25.51
N LEU A 15 -25.68 68.87 -25.94
CA LEU A 15 -26.78 69.38 -26.72
C LEU A 15 -28.11 68.83 -26.23
N MET A 16 -28.88 69.73 -25.63
CA MET A 16 -30.31 69.51 -25.34
C MET A 16 -31.09 69.57 -26.64
N LEU A 17 -32.09 68.68 -26.84
CA LEU A 17 -33.31 69.04 -27.54
C LEU A 17 -34.45 68.08 -27.26
N ALA A 18 -35.56 68.70 -27.05
CA ALA A 18 -36.86 68.28 -26.54
C ALA A 18 -37.58 67.15 -27.28
N GLY A 19 -38.27 66.36 -26.53
CA GLY A 19 -39.70 66.07 -26.60
C GLY A 19 -40.26 65.30 -27.81
N CYS A 20 -40.68 64.07 -27.53
CA CYS A 20 -41.96 63.55 -28.04
C CYS A 20 -42.39 62.36 -27.13
N THR A 21 -43.46 62.57 -26.40
CA THR A 21 -44.13 61.51 -25.66
C THR A 21 -44.87 60.56 -26.62
N ALA A 22 -44.32 59.39 -26.88
CA ALA A 22 -45.09 58.30 -27.50
C ALA A 22 -45.46 57.30 -26.41
N THR A 23 -46.72 57.25 -26.10
CA THR A 23 -47.34 56.19 -25.28
C THR A 23 -47.23 54.85 -26.02
N THR A 24 -46.23 54.05 -25.67
CA THR A 24 -46.16 52.67 -26.14
C THR A 24 -46.90 51.75 -25.13
N SER A 25 -47.92 51.10 -25.66
CA SER A 25 -48.67 50.04 -25.01
C SER A 25 -47.68 48.94 -24.53
N PRO A 26 -47.82 48.32 -23.33
CA PRO A 26 -46.95 47.24 -22.89
C PRO A 26 -47.15 46.04 -23.81
N ALA A 27 -46.05 45.57 -24.42
CA ALA A 27 -45.98 44.31 -25.13
C ALA A 27 -46.27 43.18 -24.15
N PRO A 28 -46.97 42.09 -24.57
CA PRO A 28 -47.21 40.95 -23.70
C PRO A 28 -45.86 40.37 -23.26
N GLY A 29 -45.68 40.20 -21.93
CA GLY A 29 -44.48 39.75 -21.33
C GLY A 29 -43.98 38.45 -21.97
N ALA A 30 -42.73 38.45 -22.41
CA ALA A 30 -42.05 37.24 -22.79
C ALA A 30 -42.02 36.29 -21.59
N THR A 31 -42.75 35.22 -21.69
CA THR A 31 -42.73 34.10 -20.72
C THR A 31 -41.26 33.58 -20.67
N ALA A 32 -40.58 33.83 -19.56
CA ALA A 32 -39.26 33.26 -19.35
C ALA A 32 -39.31 31.75 -19.49
N THR A 33 -38.70 31.23 -20.53
CA THR A 33 -38.54 29.78 -20.67
C THR A 33 -37.74 29.29 -19.45
N PRO A 34 -38.27 28.32 -18.68
CA PRO A 34 -37.56 27.77 -17.54
C PRO A 34 -36.19 27.21 -18.05
N THR A 35 -35.12 27.84 -17.66
CA THR A 35 -33.78 27.32 -17.91
C THR A 35 -33.66 26.05 -17.10
N LEU A 36 -33.61 24.90 -17.78
CA LEU A 36 -33.29 23.62 -17.12
C LEU A 36 -31.97 23.79 -16.35
N PRO A 37 -31.90 23.34 -15.10
CA PRO A 37 -30.67 23.33 -14.38
C PRO A 37 -29.62 22.56 -15.20
N PRO A 38 -28.34 22.97 -15.18
CA PRO A 38 -27.29 22.24 -15.87
C PRO A 38 -27.32 20.77 -15.40
N PRO A 39 -27.12 19.79 -16.28
CA PRO A 39 -27.12 18.41 -15.90
C PRO A 39 -26.09 18.20 -14.79
N THR A 40 -26.54 17.63 -13.67
CA THR A 40 -25.64 17.20 -12.60
C THR A 40 -24.65 16.22 -13.22
N PRO A 41 -23.33 16.39 -13.02
CA PRO A 41 -22.37 15.45 -13.56
C PRO A 41 -22.69 14.06 -13.05
N THR A 42 -23.08 13.17 -13.96
CA THR A 42 -23.37 11.78 -13.64
C THR A 42 -22.02 11.09 -13.45
N HIS A 43 -21.58 10.97 -12.20
CA HIS A 43 -20.38 10.19 -11.88
C HIS A 43 -20.65 8.71 -12.11
N LEU A 44 -19.67 7.98 -12.66
CA LEU A 44 -19.74 6.53 -12.76
C LEU A 44 -19.94 5.91 -11.37
N PRO A 45 -20.71 4.81 -11.24
CA PRO A 45 -20.87 4.11 -9.98
C PRO A 45 -19.51 3.72 -9.38
N ALA A 46 -19.37 3.89 -8.07
CA ALA A 46 -18.18 3.51 -7.34
C ALA A 46 -18.46 2.28 -6.48
N ALA A 47 -17.46 1.43 -6.28
CA ALA A 47 -17.45 0.39 -5.25
C ALA A 47 -17.01 0.98 -3.91
N ALA A 48 -16.09 1.97 -3.97
CA ALA A 48 -15.66 2.73 -2.82
C ALA A 48 -15.18 4.13 -3.23
N ILE A 49 -15.11 5.04 -2.25
CA ILE A 49 -14.48 6.36 -2.39
C ILE A 49 -13.38 6.43 -1.33
N LEU A 50 -12.14 6.59 -1.80
CA LEU A 50 -10.94 6.64 -0.95
C LEU A 50 -10.30 8.03 -1.07
N ASN A 51 -10.28 8.79 0.01
CA ASN A 51 -9.75 10.16 0.03
C ASN A 51 -10.35 11.08 -1.07
N GLY A 52 -11.62 10.83 -1.43
CA GLY A 52 -12.32 11.53 -2.51
C GLY A 52 -12.10 10.95 -3.91
N GLU A 53 -11.19 10.01 -4.10
CA GLU A 53 -10.98 9.27 -5.35
C GLU A 53 -11.93 8.06 -5.44
N ARG A 54 -12.51 7.86 -6.63
CA ARG A 54 -13.48 6.78 -6.87
C ARG A 54 -12.77 5.52 -7.34
N ILE A 55 -12.97 4.44 -6.60
CA ILE A 55 -12.73 3.07 -7.07
C ILE A 55 -14.00 2.65 -7.80
N LEU A 56 -13.93 2.49 -9.11
CA LEU A 56 -15.13 2.25 -9.92
C LEU A 56 -15.74 0.86 -9.63
N LEU A 57 -17.06 0.81 -9.62
CA LEU A 57 -17.78 -0.45 -9.45
C LEU A 57 -17.48 -1.44 -10.58
N SER A 58 -17.29 -0.96 -11.83
CA SER A 58 -16.88 -1.80 -12.95
C SER A 58 -15.51 -2.45 -12.72
N ASP A 59 -14.52 -1.66 -12.26
CA ASP A 59 -13.17 -2.15 -12.03
C ASP A 59 -13.14 -3.20 -10.89
N TYR A 60 -13.97 -2.99 -9.86
CA TYR A 60 -14.18 -3.96 -8.78
C TYR A 60 -14.82 -5.27 -9.29
N GLN A 61 -15.85 -5.17 -10.14
CA GLN A 61 -16.53 -6.35 -10.70
C GLN A 61 -15.60 -7.16 -11.61
N ASP A 62 -14.84 -6.48 -12.45
CA ASP A 62 -13.84 -7.11 -13.31
C ASP A 62 -12.75 -7.81 -12.49
N GLU A 63 -12.31 -7.22 -11.38
CA GLU A 63 -11.32 -7.84 -10.47
C GLU A 63 -11.89 -9.07 -9.77
N LEU A 64 -13.16 -9.05 -9.36
CA LEU A 64 -13.83 -10.24 -8.85
C LEU A 64 -13.83 -11.40 -9.85
N LEU A 65 -14.11 -11.12 -11.12
CA LEU A 65 -14.09 -12.15 -12.17
C LEU A 65 -12.66 -12.72 -12.35
N ARG A 66 -11.63 -11.89 -12.31
CA ARG A 66 -10.22 -12.33 -12.36
C ARG A 66 -9.83 -13.18 -11.16
N LEU A 67 -10.25 -12.78 -9.95
CA LEU A 67 -10.04 -13.58 -8.75
C LEU A 67 -10.72 -14.94 -8.85
N GLN A 68 -11.99 -15.00 -9.28
CA GLN A 68 -12.72 -16.25 -9.48
C GLN A 68 -12.01 -17.18 -10.48
N GLY A 69 -11.59 -16.64 -11.62
CA GLY A 69 -10.82 -17.41 -12.61
C GLY A 69 -9.51 -17.97 -12.03
N THR A 70 -8.84 -17.22 -11.17
CA THR A 70 -7.62 -17.69 -10.49
C THR A 70 -7.91 -18.78 -9.47
N LEU A 71 -8.97 -18.62 -8.67
CA LEU A 71 -9.39 -19.63 -7.69
C LEU A 71 -9.78 -20.95 -8.38
N ASP A 72 -10.54 -20.87 -9.48
CA ASP A 72 -10.94 -22.05 -10.27
C ASP A 72 -9.71 -22.81 -10.82
N GLN A 73 -8.70 -22.09 -11.35
CA GLN A 73 -7.47 -22.69 -11.84
C GLN A 73 -6.66 -23.38 -10.74
N ARG A 74 -6.73 -22.89 -9.50
CA ARG A 74 -6.04 -23.48 -8.34
C ARG A 74 -6.85 -24.54 -7.61
N GLY A 75 -8.14 -24.68 -7.94
CA GLY A 75 -9.07 -25.54 -7.20
C GLY A 75 -9.35 -25.06 -5.78
N GLU A 76 -9.20 -23.75 -5.54
CA GLU A 76 -9.45 -23.08 -4.27
C GLU A 76 -10.86 -22.48 -4.26
N THR A 77 -11.46 -22.39 -3.08
CA THR A 77 -12.78 -21.79 -2.90
C THR A 77 -12.76 -20.80 -1.75
N LEU A 78 -13.32 -19.60 -2.01
CA LEU A 78 -13.60 -18.58 -1.01
C LEU A 78 -15.09 -18.27 -1.01
N THR A 79 -15.62 -17.89 0.13
CA THR A 79 -17.00 -17.38 0.21
C THR A 79 -17.10 -16.06 -0.57
N PRO A 80 -18.32 -15.68 -1.02
CA PRO A 80 -18.51 -14.39 -1.71
C PRO A 80 -18.04 -13.18 -0.87
N GLN A 81 -18.16 -13.25 0.45
CA GLN A 81 -17.69 -12.18 1.34
C GLN A 81 -16.16 -12.11 1.36
N GLU A 82 -15.47 -13.24 1.50
CA GLU A 82 -14.01 -13.30 1.47
C GLU A 82 -13.45 -12.80 0.13
N GLN A 83 -14.09 -13.15 -0.99
CA GLN A 83 -13.72 -12.64 -2.31
C GLN A 83 -13.88 -11.13 -2.39
N SER A 84 -15.03 -10.61 -1.90
CA SER A 84 -15.32 -9.18 -1.87
C SER A 84 -14.28 -8.41 -1.05
N ASP A 85 -14.00 -8.90 0.17
CA ASP A 85 -13.05 -8.26 1.09
C ASP A 85 -11.62 -8.25 0.50
N LEU A 86 -11.22 -9.35 -0.12
CA LEU A 86 -9.91 -9.47 -0.75
C LEU A 86 -9.73 -8.50 -1.91
N VAL A 87 -10.73 -8.43 -2.81
CA VAL A 87 -10.70 -7.51 -3.95
C VAL A 87 -10.75 -6.05 -3.50
N LEU A 88 -11.63 -5.73 -2.55
CA LEU A 88 -11.73 -4.37 -2.04
C LEU A 88 -10.42 -3.94 -1.37
N LYS A 89 -9.83 -4.82 -0.55
CA LYS A 89 -8.53 -4.58 0.08
C LYS A 89 -7.44 -4.32 -0.97
N TYR A 90 -7.35 -5.16 -2.00
CA TYR A 90 -6.38 -5.01 -3.08
C TYR A 90 -6.51 -3.66 -3.79
N LEU A 91 -7.74 -3.28 -4.18
CA LEU A 91 -7.99 -2.02 -4.88
C LEU A 91 -7.69 -0.80 -3.99
N VAL A 92 -8.05 -0.86 -2.70
CA VAL A 92 -7.73 0.19 -1.72
C VAL A 92 -6.21 0.33 -1.55
N ASP A 93 -5.50 -0.77 -1.31
CA ASP A 93 -4.06 -0.74 -1.08
C ASP A 93 -3.29 -0.23 -2.31
N THR A 94 -3.68 -0.68 -3.51
CA THR A 94 -3.08 -0.22 -4.77
C THR A 94 -3.36 1.27 -5.00
N THR A 95 -4.57 1.74 -4.70
CA THR A 95 -4.92 3.17 -4.79
C THR A 95 -4.13 4.00 -3.76
N LEU A 96 -3.98 3.53 -2.52
CA LEU A 96 -3.16 4.20 -1.50
C LEU A 96 -1.70 4.34 -1.92
N LEU A 97 -1.12 3.30 -2.51
CA LEU A 97 0.24 3.35 -3.05
C LEU A 97 0.35 4.37 -4.19
N ALA A 98 -0.62 4.40 -5.11
CA ALA A 98 -0.62 5.37 -6.21
C ALA A 98 -0.79 6.82 -5.73
N GLN A 99 -1.64 7.04 -4.70
CA GLN A 99 -1.76 8.35 -4.04
C GLN A 99 -0.46 8.74 -3.36
N GLY A 100 0.16 7.81 -2.61
CA GLY A 100 1.46 8.03 -1.99
C GLY A 100 2.57 8.36 -2.98
N ALA A 101 2.58 7.71 -4.14
CA ALA A 101 3.50 8.04 -5.24
C ALA A 101 3.32 9.48 -5.69
N SER A 102 2.08 9.91 -5.91
CA SER A 102 1.76 11.28 -6.33
C SER A 102 2.17 12.31 -5.28
N GLU A 103 1.95 12.04 -3.99
CA GLU A 103 2.37 12.89 -2.87
C GLU A 103 3.89 12.96 -2.74
N ALA A 104 4.61 11.87 -3.06
CA ALA A 104 6.06 11.84 -3.11
C ALA A 104 6.66 12.53 -4.36
N GLY A 105 5.80 13.10 -5.23
CA GLY A 105 6.22 13.78 -6.46
C GLY A 105 6.56 12.83 -7.61
N ILE A 106 6.21 11.57 -7.50
CA ILE A 106 6.32 10.59 -8.59
C ILE A 106 5.19 10.88 -9.58
N THR A 107 5.56 11.19 -10.81
CA THR A 107 4.61 11.54 -11.88
C THR A 107 4.69 10.55 -13.03
N LEU A 108 3.55 10.27 -13.62
CA LEU A 108 3.42 9.41 -14.80
C LEU A 108 2.60 10.17 -15.85
N SER A 109 3.19 10.43 -17.00
CA SER A 109 2.50 11.09 -18.12
C SER A 109 1.61 10.08 -18.88
N GLU A 110 0.64 10.60 -19.64
CA GLU A 110 -0.14 9.75 -20.55
C GLU A 110 0.76 9.06 -21.59
N ALA A 111 1.81 9.73 -22.06
CA ALA A 111 2.77 9.18 -23.01
C ALA A 111 3.56 7.99 -22.42
N ASP A 112 3.86 8.00 -21.10
CA ASP A 112 4.52 6.87 -20.44
C ASP A 112 3.61 5.65 -20.38
N VAL A 113 2.31 5.85 -20.11
CA VAL A 113 1.31 4.78 -20.13
C VAL A 113 1.14 4.21 -21.53
N ASP A 114 1.04 5.08 -22.55
CA ASP A 114 0.97 4.66 -23.95
C ASP A 114 2.20 3.85 -24.38
N ALA A 115 3.38 4.33 -24.03
CA ALA A 115 4.63 3.62 -24.33
C ALA A 115 4.66 2.23 -23.66
N ARG A 116 4.16 2.13 -22.42
CA ARG A 116 4.10 0.84 -21.71
C ARG A 116 3.10 -0.11 -22.34
N ILE A 117 1.93 0.37 -22.77
CA ILE A 117 0.94 -0.42 -23.50
C ILE A 117 1.52 -0.93 -24.82
N ALA A 118 2.18 -0.06 -25.58
CA ALA A 118 2.83 -0.42 -26.84
C ALA A 118 3.93 -1.48 -26.63
N GLN A 119 4.72 -1.35 -25.57
CA GLN A 119 5.74 -2.33 -25.20
C GLN A 119 5.11 -3.69 -24.87
N LEU A 120 4.05 -3.72 -24.06
CA LEU A 120 3.31 -4.94 -23.73
C LEU A 120 2.75 -5.61 -24.98
N ALA A 121 2.16 -4.83 -25.90
CA ALA A 121 1.66 -5.35 -27.16
C ALA A 121 2.80 -5.99 -27.98
N ALA A 122 3.95 -5.33 -28.07
CA ALA A 122 5.11 -5.86 -28.80
C ALA A 122 5.63 -7.18 -28.18
N ASP A 123 5.74 -7.22 -26.84
CA ASP A 123 6.21 -8.39 -26.09
C ASP A 123 5.27 -9.60 -26.25
N MET A 124 3.97 -9.34 -26.43
CA MET A 124 2.94 -10.36 -26.63
C MET A 124 2.74 -10.80 -28.08
N GLY A 125 3.42 -10.17 -29.04
CA GLY A 125 3.32 -10.49 -30.44
C GLY A 125 2.39 -9.58 -31.27
N GLY A 126 2.05 -8.41 -30.74
CA GLY A 126 1.32 -7.35 -31.43
C GLY A 126 0.00 -6.96 -30.77
N GLU A 127 -0.61 -5.88 -31.28
CA GLU A 127 -1.84 -5.30 -30.73
C GLU A 127 -3.02 -6.31 -30.66
N SER A 128 -3.12 -7.22 -31.64
CA SER A 128 -4.17 -8.24 -31.64
C SER A 128 -4.00 -9.21 -30.48
N ALA A 129 -2.78 -9.65 -30.19
CA ALA A 129 -2.51 -10.55 -29.08
C ALA A 129 -2.79 -9.88 -27.72
N LEU A 130 -2.46 -8.60 -27.61
CA LEU A 130 -2.84 -7.82 -26.41
C LEU A 130 -4.36 -7.69 -26.29
N ALA A 131 -5.08 -7.40 -27.39
CA ALA A 131 -6.54 -7.29 -27.37
C ALA A 131 -7.22 -8.60 -26.95
N ASP A 132 -6.75 -9.74 -27.47
CA ASP A 132 -7.25 -11.06 -27.08
C ASP A 132 -6.98 -11.35 -25.60
N TRP A 133 -5.79 -10.99 -25.11
CA TRP A 133 -5.44 -11.14 -23.71
C TRP A 133 -6.31 -10.26 -22.80
N LEU A 134 -6.53 -8.99 -23.18
CA LEU A 134 -7.40 -8.08 -22.42
C LEU A 134 -8.81 -8.66 -22.30
N ALA A 135 -9.38 -9.13 -23.41
CA ALA A 135 -10.72 -9.74 -23.42
C ALA A 135 -10.78 -10.99 -22.52
N ALA A 136 -9.77 -11.87 -22.60
CA ALA A 136 -9.69 -13.08 -21.78
C ALA A 136 -9.54 -12.79 -20.28
N ASN A 137 -9.01 -11.60 -19.92
CA ASN A 137 -8.81 -11.17 -18.55
C ASN A 137 -9.80 -10.08 -18.09
N HIS A 138 -10.95 -9.97 -18.73
CA HIS A 138 -12.02 -9.04 -18.39
C HIS A 138 -11.58 -7.57 -18.33
N TYR A 139 -10.70 -7.15 -19.26
CA TYR A 139 -10.34 -5.74 -19.43
C TYR A 139 -10.94 -5.17 -20.71
N SER A 140 -11.50 -3.98 -20.61
CA SER A 140 -11.58 -3.07 -21.76
C SER A 140 -10.26 -2.32 -21.90
N ALA A 141 -10.01 -1.73 -23.08
CA ALA A 141 -8.81 -0.91 -23.28
C ALA A 141 -8.75 0.27 -22.26
N GLU A 142 -9.92 0.84 -21.92
CA GLU A 142 -10.00 1.94 -20.97
C GLU A 142 -9.77 1.50 -19.53
N SER A 143 -10.38 0.38 -19.07
CA SER A 143 -10.17 -0.14 -17.72
C SER A 143 -8.73 -0.63 -17.53
N PHE A 144 -8.14 -1.25 -18.57
CA PHE A 144 -6.74 -1.64 -18.54
C PHE A 144 -5.80 -0.45 -18.42
N ARG A 145 -6.06 0.63 -19.17
CA ARG A 145 -5.26 1.85 -19.08
C ARG A 145 -5.31 2.47 -17.68
N ARG A 146 -6.49 2.55 -17.06
CA ARG A 146 -6.65 3.04 -15.67
C ARG A 146 -5.88 2.15 -14.70
N TRP A 147 -6.10 0.84 -14.79
CA TRP A 147 -5.41 -0.14 -13.96
C TRP A 147 -3.89 -0.02 -14.09
N LEU A 148 -3.37 -0.02 -15.33
CA LEU A 148 -1.93 0.06 -15.60
C LEU A 148 -1.31 1.34 -15.04
N ARG A 149 -2.00 2.48 -15.17
CA ARG A 149 -1.55 3.75 -14.60
C ARG A 149 -1.43 3.65 -13.07
N THR A 150 -2.45 3.15 -12.42
CA THR A 150 -2.48 2.99 -10.96
C THR A 150 -1.40 1.99 -10.52
N ASP A 151 -1.26 0.87 -11.20
CA ASP A 151 -0.27 -0.19 -10.92
C ASP A 151 1.17 0.33 -11.08
N LEU A 152 1.46 1.09 -12.12
CA LEU A 152 2.79 1.69 -12.34
C LEU A 152 3.16 2.66 -11.21
N LEU A 153 2.25 3.52 -10.77
CA LEU A 153 2.47 4.43 -9.64
C LEU A 153 2.62 3.64 -8.33
N ALA A 154 1.74 2.68 -8.09
CA ALA A 154 1.79 1.83 -6.91
C ALA A 154 3.10 1.03 -6.83
N THR A 155 3.56 0.50 -7.96
CA THR A 155 4.85 -0.21 -8.05
C THR A 155 6.02 0.69 -7.68
N GLN A 156 6.06 1.93 -8.20
CA GLN A 156 7.15 2.87 -7.88
C GLN A 156 7.15 3.25 -6.39
N MET A 157 5.96 3.46 -5.80
CA MET A 157 5.88 3.75 -4.36
C MET A 157 6.28 2.55 -3.51
N ARG A 158 5.80 1.36 -3.86
CA ARG A 158 6.22 0.12 -3.19
C ARG A 158 7.74 -0.03 -3.23
N ASP A 159 8.34 0.15 -4.41
CA ASP A 159 9.79 0.03 -4.60
C ASP A 159 10.53 1.08 -3.76
N GLN A 160 9.99 2.30 -3.65
CA GLN A 160 10.57 3.33 -2.77
C GLN A 160 10.53 2.89 -1.30
N VAL A 161 9.40 2.35 -0.82
CA VAL A 161 9.24 1.88 0.57
C VAL A 161 10.19 0.72 0.87
N ILE A 162 10.22 -0.32 0.03
CA ILE A 162 11.06 -1.49 0.28
C ILE A 162 12.56 -1.21 0.12
N ASN A 163 12.94 -0.28 -0.77
CA ASN A 163 14.34 0.13 -0.96
C ASN A 163 14.84 1.07 0.15
N ALA A 164 13.95 1.66 0.95
CA ALA A 164 14.31 2.42 2.13
C ALA A 164 14.81 1.54 3.29
N VAL A 165 14.56 0.23 3.26
CA VAL A 165 15.10 -0.71 4.25
C VAL A 165 16.63 -0.74 4.18
N PRO A 166 17.33 -0.41 5.28
CA PRO A 166 18.79 -0.38 5.30
C PRO A 166 19.41 -1.74 4.94
N GLN A 167 20.66 -1.72 4.48
CA GLN A 167 21.41 -2.95 4.19
C GLN A 167 21.94 -3.61 5.47
N GLU A 168 22.20 -2.79 6.50
CA GLU A 168 22.69 -3.18 7.82
C GLU A 168 21.77 -2.60 8.87
N VAL A 169 21.43 -3.39 9.87
CA VAL A 169 20.64 -2.98 11.03
C VAL A 169 21.22 -3.63 12.28
N GLU A 170 20.82 -3.13 13.46
CA GLU A 170 21.13 -3.82 14.70
C GLU A 170 20.51 -5.23 14.68
N GLN A 171 21.35 -6.24 14.89
CA GLN A 171 20.95 -7.63 14.97
C GLN A 171 21.49 -8.26 16.25
N ILE A 172 20.84 -9.33 16.65
CA ILE A 172 21.25 -10.18 17.76
C ILE A 172 21.69 -11.52 17.19
N HIS A 173 22.83 -12.03 17.67
CA HIS A 173 23.19 -13.43 17.56
C HIS A 173 22.81 -14.10 18.87
N ALA A 174 21.92 -15.07 18.80
CA ALA A 174 21.38 -15.73 19.98
C ALA A 174 21.36 -17.24 19.82
N ARG A 175 21.29 -17.91 20.95
CA ARG A 175 21.08 -19.37 21.07
C ARG A 175 19.85 -19.62 21.91
N GLN A 176 19.09 -20.65 21.61
CA GLN A 176 17.94 -21.06 22.39
C GLN A 176 18.03 -22.48 22.90
N ILE A 177 17.37 -22.74 24.02
CA ILE A 177 16.95 -24.08 24.45
C ILE A 177 15.45 -24.13 24.25
N ARG A 178 14.95 -25.11 23.49
CA ARG A 178 13.52 -25.31 23.28
C ARG A 178 13.12 -26.74 23.65
N VAL A 179 12.09 -26.87 24.48
CA VAL A 179 11.49 -28.15 24.87
C VAL A 179 9.97 -28.03 24.84
N ASP A 180 9.27 -29.16 24.82
CA ASP A 180 7.81 -29.17 24.79
C ASP A 180 7.19 -29.14 26.20
N ASP A 181 7.93 -29.57 27.23
CA ASP A 181 7.46 -29.75 28.61
C ASP A 181 7.91 -28.61 29.53
N GLU A 182 6.96 -28.11 30.35
CA GLU A 182 7.22 -27.02 31.31
C GLU A 182 8.17 -27.43 32.44
N ALA A 183 8.04 -28.64 32.96
CA ALA A 183 8.89 -29.10 34.04
C ALA A 183 10.33 -29.28 33.57
N GLU A 184 10.53 -29.74 32.34
CA GLU A 184 11.82 -29.89 31.70
C GLU A 184 12.51 -28.52 31.54
N ILE A 185 11.84 -27.51 30.92
CA ILE A 185 12.44 -26.20 30.77
C ILE A 185 12.76 -25.53 32.12
N GLN A 186 11.90 -25.75 33.13
CA GLN A 186 12.18 -25.25 34.47
C GLN A 186 13.41 -25.93 35.12
N SER A 187 13.63 -27.21 34.88
CA SER A 187 14.81 -27.95 35.34
C SER A 187 16.07 -27.43 34.67
N LEU A 188 16.04 -27.19 33.35
CA LEU A 188 17.13 -26.61 32.59
C LEU A 188 17.45 -25.20 33.06
N TYR A 189 16.41 -24.38 33.31
CA TYR A 189 16.56 -23.01 33.85
C TYR A 189 17.24 -23.03 35.24
N ASN A 190 16.84 -23.93 36.13
CA ASN A 190 17.48 -24.08 37.43
C ASN A 190 18.96 -24.50 37.32
N SER A 191 19.29 -25.36 36.32
CA SER A 191 20.67 -25.74 36.04
C SER A 191 21.51 -24.56 35.55
N LEU A 192 20.95 -23.67 34.73
CA LEU A 192 21.60 -22.43 34.30
C LEU A 192 21.85 -21.49 35.49
N LEU A 193 20.84 -21.32 36.38
CA LEU A 193 21.01 -20.55 37.61
C LEU A 193 22.08 -21.11 38.55
N ALA A 194 22.27 -22.46 38.55
CA ALA A 194 23.33 -23.11 39.30
C ALA A 194 24.73 -23.03 38.65
N GLY A 195 24.82 -22.40 37.48
CA GLY A 195 26.09 -22.12 36.78
C GLY A 195 26.45 -23.16 35.70
N THR A 196 25.52 -24.01 35.30
CA THR A 196 25.74 -24.87 34.13
C THR A 196 25.82 -24.00 32.88
N ASP A 197 26.79 -24.29 32.01
CA ASP A 197 26.99 -23.58 30.78
C ASP A 197 25.82 -23.74 29.81
N PHE A 198 25.37 -22.60 29.24
CA PHE A 198 24.21 -22.56 28.34
C PHE A 198 24.43 -23.41 27.09
N GLU A 199 25.60 -23.32 26.48
CA GLU A 199 25.94 -24.04 25.25
C GLU A 199 25.91 -25.57 25.50
N THR A 200 26.39 -26.01 26.65
CA THR A 200 26.34 -27.43 27.04
C THR A 200 24.92 -27.94 27.09
N LEU A 201 23.98 -27.23 27.73
CA LEU A 201 22.57 -27.64 27.80
C LEU A 201 21.90 -27.52 26.42
N ALA A 202 22.19 -26.49 25.68
CA ALA A 202 21.62 -26.31 24.35
C ALA A 202 22.00 -27.44 23.38
N PHE A 203 23.26 -27.93 23.43
CA PHE A 203 23.68 -29.09 22.63
C PHE A 203 23.12 -30.43 23.14
N GLN A 204 22.67 -30.54 24.39
CA GLN A 204 21.94 -31.69 24.86
C GLN A 204 20.56 -31.79 24.24
N GLU A 205 19.87 -30.66 24.12
CA GLU A 205 18.51 -30.59 23.57
C GLU A 205 18.51 -30.53 22.02
N ASP A 206 19.46 -29.86 21.43
CA ASP A 206 19.70 -29.82 19.97
C ASP A 206 21.15 -30.16 19.63
N PRO A 207 21.47 -31.46 19.46
CA PRO A 207 22.84 -31.90 19.17
C PRO A 207 23.37 -31.44 17.80
N VAL A 208 22.50 -30.91 16.91
CA VAL A 208 22.90 -30.52 15.54
C VAL A 208 23.35 -29.07 15.49
N THR A 209 22.53 -28.16 16.00
CA THR A 209 22.83 -26.72 15.95
C THR A 209 23.19 -26.13 17.31
N GLY A 210 22.92 -26.84 18.40
CA GLY A 210 23.00 -26.29 19.75
C GLY A 210 22.04 -25.12 19.94
N GLY A 211 20.92 -25.12 19.20
CA GLY A 211 19.90 -24.08 19.25
C GLY A 211 20.35 -22.72 18.70
N ASP A 212 21.40 -22.69 17.87
CA ASP A 212 21.90 -21.44 17.27
C ASP A 212 20.86 -20.82 16.32
N LEU A 213 20.42 -19.59 16.62
CA LEU A 213 19.45 -18.83 15.82
C LEU A 213 20.12 -17.94 14.77
N LEU A 214 21.46 -17.92 14.76
CA LEU A 214 22.25 -17.02 13.92
C LEU A 214 21.94 -15.54 14.22
N TRP A 215 22.32 -14.65 13.29
CA TRP A 215 22.02 -13.22 13.37
C TRP A 215 20.61 -12.95 12.87
N PHE A 216 19.83 -12.21 13.66
CA PHE A 216 18.49 -11.80 13.28
C PHE A 216 18.16 -10.38 13.74
N PRO A 217 17.49 -9.58 12.90
CA PRO A 217 16.93 -8.27 13.24
C PRO A 217 15.59 -8.40 13.95
N ARG A 218 15.06 -7.28 14.48
CA ARG A 218 13.67 -7.18 14.94
C ARG A 218 12.68 -7.46 13.80
N GLY A 219 11.62 -8.18 14.10
CA GLY A 219 10.56 -8.58 13.16
C GLY A 219 10.87 -9.83 12.36
N TYR A 220 12.01 -10.50 12.64
CA TYR A 220 12.44 -11.69 11.89
C TYR A 220 11.94 -13.00 12.47
N LEU A 221 11.95 -13.14 13.80
CA LEU A 221 11.55 -14.40 14.43
C LEU A 221 10.04 -14.63 14.36
N LEU A 222 9.64 -15.87 14.10
CA LEU A 222 8.24 -16.27 14.04
C LEU A 222 7.54 -16.28 15.40
N GLN A 223 8.31 -16.28 16.50
CA GLN A 223 7.80 -16.25 17.87
C GLN A 223 8.05 -14.87 18.49
N PRO A 224 7.06 -13.95 18.45
CA PRO A 224 7.25 -12.57 18.92
C PRO A 224 7.69 -12.49 20.40
N ALA A 225 7.17 -13.37 21.27
CA ALA A 225 7.55 -13.37 22.67
C ALA A 225 9.04 -13.73 22.90
N VAL A 226 9.60 -14.61 22.07
CA VAL A 226 11.02 -14.98 22.11
C VAL A 226 11.87 -13.82 21.59
N GLU A 227 11.44 -13.17 20.52
CA GLU A 227 12.14 -12.00 19.95
C GLU A 227 12.14 -10.83 20.94
N GLU A 228 10.98 -10.51 21.55
CA GLU A 228 10.87 -9.45 22.54
C GLU A 228 11.81 -9.68 23.72
N ALA A 229 11.85 -10.90 24.26
CA ALA A 229 12.76 -11.27 25.33
C ALA A 229 14.23 -11.16 24.88
N ALA A 230 14.56 -11.60 23.68
CA ALA A 230 15.91 -11.51 23.14
C ALA A 230 16.41 -10.07 23.08
N PHE A 231 15.57 -9.16 22.56
CA PHE A 231 15.95 -7.76 22.45
C PHE A 231 15.91 -6.98 23.77
N ALA A 232 15.31 -7.52 24.82
CA ALA A 232 15.31 -6.94 26.17
C ALA A 232 16.57 -7.33 26.98
N LEU A 233 17.30 -8.36 26.59
CA LEU A 233 18.48 -8.86 27.30
C LEU A 233 19.77 -8.19 26.83
N GLU A 234 20.77 -8.14 27.71
CA GLU A 234 22.13 -7.74 27.39
C GLU A 234 22.94 -8.97 26.88
N VAL A 235 24.04 -8.71 26.20
CA VAL A 235 24.99 -9.76 25.76
C VAL A 235 25.50 -10.54 26.99
N GLY A 236 25.48 -11.86 26.93
CA GLY A 236 25.87 -12.74 28.00
C GLY A 236 24.73 -13.10 28.99
N GLN A 237 23.52 -12.56 28.78
CA GLN A 237 22.36 -12.89 29.60
C GLN A 237 21.47 -13.94 28.93
N PHE A 238 20.70 -14.67 29.74
CA PHE A 238 19.64 -15.55 29.28
C PHE A 238 18.29 -15.18 29.89
N SER A 239 17.22 -15.54 29.19
CA SER A 239 15.84 -15.26 29.62
C SER A 239 15.37 -16.23 30.72
N THR A 240 14.31 -15.86 31.40
CA THR A 240 13.42 -16.84 32.07
C THR A 240 12.74 -17.73 31.01
N PRO A 241 12.14 -18.89 31.39
CA PRO A 241 11.32 -19.69 30.48
C PRO A 241 10.20 -18.87 29.82
N ILE A 242 10.06 -19.00 28.51
CA ILE A 242 9.09 -18.28 27.67
C ILE A 242 8.18 -19.34 27.03
N GLN A 243 6.88 -19.25 27.26
CA GLN A 243 5.91 -20.13 26.64
C GLN A 243 5.48 -19.58 25.27
N THR A 244 5.39 -20.45 24.27
CA THR A 244 4.86 -20.18 22.94
C THR A 244 3.95 -21.30 22.49
N GLU A 245 3.35 -21.18 21.31
CA GLU A 245 2.53 -22.24 20.72
C GLU A 245 3.34 -23.50 20.34
N ILE A 246 4.66 -23.37 20.18
CA ILE A 246 5.55 -24.47 19.78
C ILE A 246 6.41 -25.00 20.94
N GLY A 247 6.08 -24.66 22.17
CA GLY A 247 6.75 -25.14 23.36
C GLY A 247 7.34 -24.02 24.23
N TRP A 248 8.31 -24.40 25.06
CA TRP A 248 8.99 -23.52 26.01
C TRP A 248 10.39 -23.21 25.55
N HIS A 249 10.83 -21.97 25.76
CA HIS A 249 12.12 -21.45 25.29
C HIS A 249 12.89 -20.78 26.42
N ILE A 250 14.20 -20.92 26.43
CA ILE A 250 15.14 -20.02 27.11
C ILE A 250 16.10 -19.51 26.02
N ILE A 251 16.29 -18.19 25.94
CA ILE A 251 17.18 -17.57 24.95
C ILE A 251 18.42 -16.99 25.63
N TYR A 252 19.57 -17.14 24.99
CA TYR A 252 20.85 -16.58 25.43
C TYR A 252 21.43 -15.68 24.35
N ILE A 253 21.87 -14.47 24.73
CA ILE A 253 22.41 -13.48 23.81
C ILE A 253 23.92 -13.63 23.72
N MET A 254 24.40 -14.01 22.56
CA MET A 254 25.84 -14.20 22.28
C MET A 254 26.51 -12.90 21.83
N ALA A 255 25.84 -12.11 20.98
CA ALA A 255 26.33 -10.85 20.48
C ALA A 255 25.18 -9.92 20.04
N ARG A 256 25.47 -8.61 19.96
CA ARG A 256 24.57 -7.57 19.43
C ARG A 256 25.41 -6.51 18.73
N GLU A 257 25.16 -6.29 17.45
CA GLU A 257 25.88 -5.29 16.65
C GLU A 257 25.12 -4.90 15.39
N LEU A 258 25.59 -3.88 14.71
CA LEU A 258 25.19 -3.60 13.33
C LEU A 258 25.74 -4.72 12.44
N HIS A 259 24.87 -5.39 11.73
CA HIS A 259 25.21 -6.55 10.90
C HIS A 259 24.48 -6.47 9.55
N PRO A 260 25.13 -6.85 8.44
CA PRO A 260 24.45 -6.95 7.14
C PRO A 260 23.28 -7.92 7.19
N LEU A 261 22.16 -7.49 6.60
CA LEU A 261 20.98 -8.35 6.48
C LEU A 261 21.23 -9.49 5.50
N THR A 262 20.87 -10.70 5.92
CA THR A 262 20.74 -11.81 4.97
C THR A 262 19.61 -11.51 3.97
N PRO A 263 19.60 -12.15 2.78
CA PRO A 263 18.52 -11.96 1.81
C PRO A 263 17.12 -12.20 2.42
N ASP A 264 16.96 -13.25 3.21
CA ASP A 264 15.69 -13.60 3.85
C ASP A 264 15.26 -12.58 4.91
N ALA A 265 16.21 -12.15 5.76
CA ALA A 265 15.94 -11.12 6.76
C ALA A 265 15.58 -9.78 6.09
N ARG A 266 16.28 -9.42 5.01
CA ARG A 266 15.97 -8.22 4.23
C ARG A 266 14.57 -8.29 3.61
N PHE A 267 14.25 -9.40 2.97
CA PHE A 267 12.92 -9.62 2.39
C PHE A 267 11.83 -9.47 3.47
N ARG A 268 12.03 -10.11 4.63
CA ARG A 268 11.09 -10.00 5.75
C ARG A 268 10.91 -8.56 6.24
N LEU A 269 11.98 -7.79 6.38
CA LEU A 269 11.89 -6.38 6.78
C LEU A 269 11.24 -5.51 5.69
N GLN A 270 11.42 -5.85 4.42
CA GLN A 270 10.73 -5.17 3.31
C GLN A 270 9.21 -5.41 3.33
N GLU A 271 8.77 -6.65 3.62
CA GLU A 271 7.35 -6.96 3.83
C GLU A 271 6.77 -6.15 4.99
N ILE A 272 7.47 -6.14 6.13
CA ILE A 272 7.05 -5.37 7.32
C ILE A 272 6.99 -3.88 7.01
N ALA A 273 7.98 -3.34 6.33
CA ALA A 273 8.01 -1.91 5.96
C ALA A 273 6.82 -1.53 5.08
N LEU A 274 6.49 -2.38 4.09
CA LEU A 274 5.34 -2.17 3.21
C LEU A 274 4.01 -2.26 3.97
N GLU A 275 3.84 -3.29 4.82
CA GLU A 275 2.60 -3.45 5.59
C GLU A 275 2.41 -2.32 6.62
N ASN A 276 3.49 -1.88 7.28
CA ASN A 276 3.44 -0.73 8.18
C ASN A 276 3.03 0.54 7.43
N TRP A 277 3.64 0.80 6.27
CA TRP A 277 3.31 1.94 5.43
C TRP A 277 1.83 1.92 5.02
N LEU A 278 1.33 0.77 4.54
CA LEU A 278 -0.07 0.60 4.17
C LEU A 278 -1.00 0.76 5.38
N THR A 279 -0.62 0.24 6.54
CA THR A 279 -1.42 0.35 7.77
C THR A 279 -1.55 1.80 8.22
N GLU A 280 -0.47 2.57 8.22
CA GLU A 280 -0.49 4.00 8.52
C GLU A 280 -1.37 4.77 7.52
N ARG A 281 -1.24 4.45 6.23
CA ARG A 281 -2.06 5.07 5.18
C ARG A 281 -3.54 4.76 5.35
N ARG A 282 -3.91 3.51 5.60
CA ARG A 282 -5.32 3.14 5.85
C ARG A 282 -5.89 3.88 7.05
N GLN A 283 -5.15 4.00 8.15
CA GLN A 283 -5.57 4.73 9.36
C GLN A 283 -5.76 6.23 9.12
N GLY A 284 -4.92 6.83 8.29
CA GLY A 284 -4.98 8.25 7.94
C GLY A 284 -5.96 8.60 6.81
N SER A 285 -6.63 7.60 6.22
CA SER A 285 -7.48 7.77 5.04
C SER A 285 -8.97 7.74 5.38
N THR A 286 -9.76 8.41 4.55
CA THR A 286 -11.23 8.27 4.56
C THR A 286 -11.64 7.26 3.51
N LEU A 287 -12.33 6.20 3.92
CA LEU A 287 -12.88 5.18 3.03
C LEU A 287 -14.39 5.09 3.21
N GLU A 288 -15.13 5.33 2.13
CA GLU A 288 -16.56 5.11 2.04
C GLU A 288 -16.83 3.95 1.08
N VAL A 289 -17.31 2.82 1.60
CA VAL A 289 -17.68 1.65 0.79
C VAL A 289 -19.12 1.83 0.33
N THR A 290 -19.33 1.74 -0.99
CA THR A 290 -20.64 1.96 -1.64
C THR A 290 -21.15 0.72 -2.36
N LEU A 291 -20.57 -0.46 -2.08
CA LEU A 291 -21.03 -1.74 -2.61
C LEU A 291 -22.49 -2.00 -2.18
N PRO A 292 -23.32 -2.60 -3.07
CA PRO A 292 -24.72 -2.86 -2.79
C PRO A 292 -24.93 -3.93 -1.73
#